data_5b0928e0fa161cc903b1bf29cf5a40e0
#
_entry.id   5b0928e0fa161cc903b1bf29cf5a40e0
#
_cell.length_a   1.000
_cell.length_b   1.000
_cell.length_c   1.000
_cell.angle_alpha   90.00
_cell.angle_beta   90.00
_cell.angle_gamma   90.00
#
_symmetry.space_group_name_H-M   'P 1'
#
loop_
_entity.id
_entity.type
_entity.pdbx_description
1 polymer ?
#
loop_
_entity_poly.entity_id
_entity_poly.type
_entity_poly.pdbx_seq_one_letter_code
_entity_poly.pdbx_strand_id
1 'polypeptide(L)'
;MIQSQMIFLDVEVNNKNEALEYLVKQAEENGLIIDHKLLLEEVKKREEKVSTAMEFNIAIPHGKSDTVIEPFISYMKTQNPFPWDEDSPNLVQYIFLIGVPKKDGNKIHLKYISEVSRKLIDDDFRRKLFNCKSVKETYDLLNSINKETTI
;
A
#
# COMPACT_ATOMS: atom_id res chain seq x y z
N MET A 1 -5.67 8.92 2.68
CA MET A 1 -4.67 8.97 3.75
C MET A 1 -4.63 7.68 4.52
N ILE A 2 -3.70 7.57 5.46
CA ILE A 2 -3.55 6.34 6.25
C ILE A 2 -4.49 6.41 7.45
N GLN A 3 -5.26 5.35 7.65
CA GLN A 3 -6.15 5.18 8.80
C GLN A 3 -5.74 3.90 9.52
N SER A 4 -5.91 3.85 10.84
CA SER A 4 -5.50 2.69 11.64
C SER A 4 -6.21 1.39 11.20
N GLN A 5 -7.46 1.47 10.77
CA GLN A 5 -8.20 0.30 10.29
C GLN A 5 -7.71 -0.24 8.93
N MET A 6 -6.80 0.48 8.27
CA MET A 6 -6.16 0.05 7.03
C MET A 6 -4.70 -0.35 7.24
N ILE A 7 -4.34 -0.69 8.46
CA ILE A 7 -3.02 -1.22 8.83
C ILE A 7 -3.19 -2.67 9.27
N PHE A 8 -2.51 -3.60 8.60
CA PHE A 8 -2.65 -5.04 8.82
C PHE A 8 -1.29 -5.64 9.10
N LEU A 9 -1.15 -6.29 10.25
CA LEU A 9 0.12 -6.91 10.67
C LEU A 9 -0.05 -8.43 10.72
N ASP A 10 1.07 -9.14 10.51
CA ASP A 10 1.16 -10.59 10.60
C ASP A 10 0.15 -11.32 9.69
N VAL A 11 -0.09 -10.77 8.51
CA VAL A 11 -1.02 -11.34 7.55
C VAL A 11 -0.37 -12.53 6.84
N GLU A 12 -1.10 -13.64 6.74
CA GLU A 12 -0.63 -14.82 6.04
C GLU A 12 -1.07 -14.76 4.57
N VAL A 13 -0.16 -14.36 3.70
CA VAL A 13 -0.34 -14.37 2.25
C VAL A 13 0.94 -14.89 1.60
N ASN A 14 0.82 -15.54 0.46
CA ASN A 14 1.94 -16.25 -0.18
C ASN A 14 2.28 -15.73 -1.59
N ASN A 15 1.51 -14.81 -2.12
CA ASN A 15 1.75 -14.26 -3.44
C ASN A 15 1.11 -12.87 -3.59
N LYS A 16 1.49 -12.19 -4.66
CA LYS A 16 1.00 -10.84 -4.97
C LYS A 16 -0.52 -10.78 -5.04
N ASN A 17 -1.14 -11.73 -5.72
CA ASN A 17 -2.59 -11.75 -5.89
C ASN A 17 -3.32 -11.82 -4.56
N GLU A 18 -2.89 -12.70 -3.66
CA GLU A 18 -3.51 -12.83 -2.35
C GLU A 18 -3.39 -11.53 -1.54
N ALA A 19 -2.21 -10.89 -1.60
CA ALA A 19 -1.98 -9.64 -0.88
C ALA A 19 -2.87 -8.51 -1.41
N LEU A 20 -2.92 -8.36 -2.73
CA LEU A 20 -3.74 -7.31 -3.36
C LEU A 20 -5.22 -7.53 -3.10
N GLU A 21 -5.69 -8.79 -3.24
CA GLU A 21 -7.09 -9.12 -2.98
C GLU A 21 -7.48 -8.80 -1.54
N TYR A 22 -6.63 -9.17 -0.59
CA TYR A 22 -6.85 -8.87 0.82
C TYR A 22 -7.04 -7.38 1.05
N LEU A 23 -6.12 -6.57 0.52
CA LEU A 23 -6.13 -5.12 0.74
C LEU A 23 -7.33 -4.42 0.11
N VAL A 24 -7.70 -4.79 -1.13
CA VAL A 24 -8.86 -4.15 -1.78
C VAL A 24 -10.17 -4.55 -1.11
N LYS A 25 -10.28 -5.79 -0.62
CA LYS A 25 -11.46 -6.22 0.13
C LYS A 25 -11.60 -5.45 1.44
N GLN A 26 -10.49 -5.22 2.13
CA GLN A 26 -10.50 -4.42 3.36
C GLN A 26 -10.88 -2.97 3.09
N ALA A 27 -10.43 -2.42 1.97
CA ALA A 27 -10.82 -1.06 1.57
C ALA A 27 -12.33 -0.97 1.33
N GLU A 28 -12.93 -1.97 0.70
CA GLU A 28 -14.37 -2.03 0.50
C GLU A 28 -15.12 -2.15 1.82
N GLU A 29 -14.69 -3.04 2.71
CA GLU A 29 -15.32 -3.22 4.03
C GLU A 29 -15.24 -1.95 4.88
N ASN A 30 -14.20 -1.16 4.72
CA ASN A 30 -14.01 0.10 5.46
C ASN A 30 -14.61 1.31 4.75
N GLY A 31 -15.36 1.11 3.69
CA GLY A 31 -16.11 2.18 3.03
C GLY A 31 -15.28 3.13 2.20
N LEU A 32 -14.05 2.76 1.85
CA LEU A 32 -13.16 3.61 1.06
C LEU A 32 -13.36 3.45 -0.44
N ILE A 33 -13.89 2.31 -0.84
CA ILE A 33 -14.19 2.01 -2.24
C ILE A 33 -15.56 1.33 -2.33
N ILE A 34 -16.15 1.35 -3.52
CA ILE A 34 -17.47 0.75 -3.77
C ILE A 34 -17.34 -0.74 -4.13
N ASP A 35 -16.43 -1.06 -5.05
CA ASP A 35 -16.26 -2.42 -5.57
C ASP A 35 -14.77 -2.76 -5.63
N HIS A 36 -14.37 -3.74 -4.80
CA HIS A 36 -12.95 -4.16 -4.73
C HIS A 36 -12.44 -4.73 -6.06
N LYS A 37 -13.29 -5.35 -6.85
CA LYS A 37 -12.89 -5.95 -8.13
C LYS A 37 -12.41 -4.90 -9.12
N LEU A 38 -13.07 -3.74 -9.14
CA LEU A 38 -12.71 -2.66 -10.06
C LEU A 38 -11.36 -2.05 -9.70
N LEU A 39 -11.08 -1.86 -8.42
CA LEU A 39 -9.77 -1.35 -8.01
C LEU A 39 -8.68 -2.39 -8.25
N LEU A 40 -8.96 -3.65 -7.92
CA LEU A 40 -8.00 -4.73 -8.13
C LEU A 40 -7.58 -4.82 -9.60
N GLU A 41 -8.51 -4.69 -10.52
CA GLU A 41 -8.24 -4.69 -11.95
C GLU A 41 -7.25 -3.58 -12.34
N GLU A 42 -7.47 -2.38 -11.86
CA GLU A 42 -6.59 -1.23 -12.16
C GLU A 42 -5.19 -1.41 -11.54
N VAL A 43 -5.13 -1.92 -10.32
CA VAL A 43 -3.85 -2.19 -9.66
C VAL A 43 -3.06 -3.24 -10.43
N LYS A 44 -3.72 -4.31 -10.86
CA LYS A 44 -3.07 -5.38 -11.66
C LYS A 44 -2.56 -4.85 -12.99
N LYS A 45 -3.32 -4.01 -13.67
CA LYS A 45 -2.89 -3.38 -14.92
C LYS A 45 -1.62 -2.56 -14.72
N ARG A 46 -1.54 -1.84 -13.60
CA ARG A 46 -0.35 -1.04 -13.29
C ARG A 46 0.85 -1.93 -13.01
N GLU A 47 0.67 -3.02 -12.27
CA GLU A 47 1.74 -3.98 -11.98
C GLU A 47 2.28 -4.66 -13.23
N GLU A 48 1.42 -4.94 -14.21
CA GLU A 48 1.82 -5.56 -15.47
C GLU A 48 2.78 -4.70 -16.28
N LYS A 49 2.69 -3.39 -16.16
CA LYS A 49 3.57 -2.47 -16.89
C LYS A 49 4.99 -2.52 -16.35
N VAL A 50 5.15 -2.33 -15.05
CA VAL A 50 6.41 -2.38 -14.33
C VAL A 50 6.09 -2.75 -12.89
N SER A 51 6.79 -3.72 -12.34
CA SER A 51 6.61 -4.12 -10.94
C SER A 51 6.82 -2.94 -10.00
N THR A 52 6.00 -2.86 -8.94
CA THR A 52 6.18 -1.86 -7.89
C THR A 52 7.03 -2.38 -6.73
N ALA A 53 7.56 -3.60 -6.83
CA ALA A 53 8.51 -4.10 -5.83
C ALA A 53 9.81 -3.31 -5.92
N MET A 54 10.35 -2.97 -4.77
CA MET A 54 11.57 -2.19 -4.66
C MET A 54 12.49 -2.85 -3.63
N GLU A 55 13.62 -2.22 -3.34
CA GLU A 55 14.56 -2.74 -2.34
C GLU A 55 13.92 -2.82 -0.95
N PHE A 56 14.56 -3.54 -0.04
CA PHE A 56 14.20 -3.67 1.37
C PHE A 56 12.87 -4.41 1.61
N ASN A 57 12.51 -5.33 0.71
CA ASN A 57 11.31 -6.16 0.83
C ASN A 57 10.00 -5.36 0.80
N ILE A 58 9.98 -4.28 0.03
CA ILE A 58 8.84 -3.36 -0.05
C ILE A 58 8.21 -3.39 -1.43
N ALA A 59 6.88 -3.28 -1.49
CA ALA A 59 6.15 -3.01 -2.72
C ALA A 59 5.16 -1.87 -2.50
N ILE A 60 4.94 -1.07 -3.55
CA ILE A 60 4.01 0.07 -3.50
C ILE A 60 2.99 -0.06 -4.63
N PRO A 61 2.12 -1.08 -4.60
CA PRO A 61 1.07 -1.19 -5.61
C PRO A 61 0.09 -0.02 -5.51
N HIS A 62 -0.45 0.40 -6.64
CA HIS A 62 -1.37 1.54 -6.67
C HIS A 62 -2.28 1.49 -7.87
N GLY A 63 -3.41 2.20 -7.78
CA GLY A 63 -4.36 2.28 -8.87
C GLY A 63 -5.28 3.48 -8.73
N LYS A 64 -5.80 3.93 -9.89
CA LYS A 64 -6.82 4.96 -9.99
C LYS A 64 -8.09 4.30 -10.50
N SER A 65 -9.21 4.55 -9.83
CA SER A 65 -10.49 3.96 -10.23
C SER A 65 -11.64 4.83 -9.76
N ASP A 66 -12.70 4.88 -10.58
CA ASP A 66 -13.93 5.58 -10.20
C ASP A 66 -14.61 4.92 -8.99
N THR A 67 -14.24 3.68 -8.66
CA THR A 67 -14.76 3.01 -7.48
C THR A 67 -14.19 3.56 -6.17
N VAL A 68 -13.08 4.29 -6.22
CA VAL A 68 -12.47 4.87 -5.02
C VAL A 68 -13.24 6.13 -4.62
N ILE A 69 -13.77 6.11 -3.40
CA ILE A 69 -14.58 7.21 -2.86
C ILE A 69 -13.68 8.34 -2.38
N GLU A 70 -12.64 8.00 -1.64
CA GLU A 70 -11.65 8.96 -1.16
C GLU A 70 -10.25 8.37 -1.22
N PRO A 71 -9.22 9.20 -1.50
CA PRO A 71 -7.84 8.70 -1.61
C PRO A 71 -7.39 8.04 -0.31
N PHE A 72 -6.67 6.93 -0.42
CA PHE A 72 -6.17 6.24 0.77
C PHE A 72 -4.81 5.61 0.53
N ILE A 73 -4.11 5.36 1.63
CA ILE A 73 -2.89 4.56 1.68
C ILE A 73 -3.13 3.48 2.72
N SER A 74 -2.95 2.23 2.34
CA SER A 74 -3.03 1.10 3.27
C SER A 74 -1.65 0.48 3.45
N TYR A 75 -1.46 -0.25 4.54
CA TYR A 75 -0.19 -0.89 4.85
C TYR A 75 -0.42 -2.31 5.35
N MET A 76 0.39 -3.23 4.82
CA MET A 76 0.38 -4.62 5.25
C MET A 76 1.80 -5.09 5.55
N LYS A 77 1.97 -5.76 6.69
CA LYS A 77 3.17 -6.54 6.98
C LYS A 77 2.77 -8.00 7.01
N THR A 78 3.39 -8.82 6.17
CA THR A 78 3.08 -10.24 6.10
C THR A 78 3.87 -11.04 7.15
N GLN A 79 3.40 -12.25 7.45
CA GLN A 79 4.11 -13.13 8.38
C GLN A 79 5.50 -13.47 7.87
N ASN A 80 5.61 -13.77 6.57
CA ASN A 80 6.86 -14.14 5.94
C ASN A 80 7.04 -13.40 4.61
N PRO A 81 8.28 -13.08 4.23
CA PRO A 81 8.53 -12.54 2.90
C PRO A 81 8.17 -13.58 1.84
N PHE A 82 7.74 -13.11 0.67
CA PHE A 82 7.38 -13.97 -0.45
C PHE A 82 7.81 -13.32 -1.77
N PRO A 83 8.00 -14.12 -2.85
CA PRO A 83 8.32 -13.55 -4.16
C PRO A 83 7.14 -12.73 -4.68
N TRP A 84 7.39 -11.47 -4.99
CA TRP A 84 6.35 -10.57 -5.53
C TRP A 84 6.09 -10.87 -7.00
N ASP A 85 7.16 -11.03 -7.76
CA ASP A 85 7.09 -11.36 -9.18
C ASP A 85 7.70 -12.74 -9.41
N GLU A 86 7.12 -13.51 -10.34
CA GLU A 86 7.58 -14.88 -10.63
C GLU A 86 9.02 -14.91 -11.13
N ASP A 87 9.40 -13.92 -11.93
CA ASP A 87 10.71 -13.88 -12.58
C ASP A 87 11.74 -13.03 -11.86
N SER A 88 11.42 -12.55 -10.66
CA SER A 88 12.30 -11.66 -9.91
C SER A 88 12.75 -12.32 -8.61
N PRO A 89 14.02 -12.14 -8.20
CA PRO A 89 14.48 -12.62 -6.91
C PRO A 89 13.99 -11.76 -5.74
N ASN A 90 13.26 -10.68 -6.01
CA ASN A 90 12.83 -9.75 -4.97
C ASN A 90 11.73 -10.34 -4.09
N LEU A 91 12.01 -10.43 -2.80
CA LEU A 91 11.01 -10.81 -1.80
C LEU A 91 10.34 -9.57 -1.27
N VAL A 92 9.06 -9.70 -0.91
CA VAL A 92 8.27 -8.60 -0.36
C VAL A 92 7.64 -9.06 0.96
N GLN A 93 7.64 -8.18 1.93
CA GLN A 93 6.98 -8.39 3.22
C GLN A 93 6.18 -7.15 3.66
N TYR A 94 6.51 -5.98 3.12
CA TYR A 94 5.91 -4.70 3.50
C TYR A 94 5.24 -4.09 2.27
N ILE A 95 3.93 -3.92 2.32
CA ILE A 95 3.14 -3.53 1.15
C ILE A 95 2.33 -2.28 1.45
N PHE A 96 2.49 -1.25 0.60
CA PHE A 96 1.68 -0.04 0.65
C PHE A 96 0.77 -0.04 -0.58
N LEU A 97 -0.53 -0.21 -0.38
CA LEU A 97 -1.49 -0.06 -1.48
C LEU A 97 -2.08 1.35 -1.44
N ILE A 98 -1.97 2.05 -2.55
CA ILE A 98 -2.49 3.41 -2.71
C ILE A 98 -3.64 3.38 -3.72
N GLY A 99 -4.80 3.88 -3.31
CA GLY A 99 -5.97 4.00 -4.18
C GLY A 99 -6.42 5.44 -4.26
N VAL A 100 -6.68 5.93 -5.49
CA VAL A 100 -7.17 7.29 -5.69
C VAL A 100 -8.33 7.30 -6.69
N PRO A 101 -9.28 8.25 -6.55
CA PRO A 101 -10.34 8.43 -7.54
C PRO A 101 -9.75 8.95 -8.86
N LYS A 102 -10.32 8.51 -9.98
CA LYS A 102 -9.89 9.01 -11.31
C LYS A 102 -10.08 10.51 -11.46
N LYS A 103 -11.13 11.05 -10.89
CA LYS A 103 -11.46 12.47 -10.98
C LYS A 103 -10.38 13.39 -10.39
N ASP A 104 -9.61 12.89 -9.44
CA ASP A 104 -8.56 13.68 -8.80
C ASP A 104 -7.28 13.73 -9.65
N GLY A 105 -7.26 12.98 -10.76
CA GLY A 105 -6.18 12.99 -11.73
C GLY A 105 -4.87 12.44 -11.19
N ASN A 106 -3.78 12.82 -11.85
CA ASN A 106 -2.45 12.30 -11.49
C ASN A 106 -1.83 13.02 -10.28
N LYS A 107 -2.33 14.19 -9.92
CA LYS A 107 -1.69 15.03 -8.92
C LYS A 107 -1.66 14.40 -7.52
N ILE A 108 -2.80 13.95 -7.03
CA ILE A 108 -2.88 13.32 -5.70
C ILE A 108 -2.17 11.97 -5.72
N HIS A 109 -2.34 11.21 -6.79
CA HIS A 109 -1.70 9.91 -6.99
C HIS A 109 -0.18 10.03 -6.86
N LEU A 110 0.43 10.94 -7.63
CA LEU A 110 1.88 11.14 -7.60
C LEU A 110 2.35 11.66 -6.25
N LYS A 111 1.57 12.52 -5.60
CA LYS A 111 1.90 13.04 -4.28
C LYS A 111 1.99 11.93 -3.24
N TYR A 112 1.00 11.03 -3.22
CA TYR A 112 0.99 9.92 -2.27
C TYR A 112 2.17 8.97 -2.50
N ILE A 113 2.42 8.61 -3.76
CA ILE A 113 3.56 7.74 -4.10
C ILE A 113 4.86 8.40 -3.68
N SER A 114 5.02 9.68 -3.97
CA SER A 114 6.23 10.45 -3.65
C SER A 114 6.48 10.51 -2.14
N GLU A 115 5.46 10.80 -1.35
CA GLU A 115 5.60 10.92 0.10
C GLU A 115 5.94 9.57 0.75
N VAL A 116 5.28 8.49 0.32
CA VAL A 116 5.60 7.14 0.81
C VAL A 116 7.03 6.78 0.44
N SER A 117 7.40 6.97 -0.83
CA SER A 117 8.75 6.64 -1.31
C SER A 117 9.83 7.42 -0.59
N ARG A 118 9.60 8.71 -0.34
CA ARG A 118 10.55 9.57 0.34
C ARG A 118 10.81 9.10 1.77
N LYS A 119 9.77 8.70 2.49
CA LYS A 119 9.92 8.16 3.84
C LYS A 119 10.68 6.84 3.83
N LEU A 120 10.42 6.00 2.85
CA LEU A 120 11.04 4.68 2.77
C LEU A 120 12.52 4.70 2.34
N ILE A 121 13.02 5.83 1.83
CA ILE A 121 14.44 6.01 1.56
C ILE A 121 15.24 6.18 2.86
N ASP A 122 14.61 6.70 3.90
CA ASP A 122 15.25 6.93 5.20
C ASP A 122 15.45 5.62 5.96
N ASP A 123 16.71 5.27 6.24
CA ASP A 123 17.08 4.03 6.94
C ASP A 123 16.46 3.95 8.33
N ASP A 124 16.43 5.06 9.06
CA ASP A 124 15.84 5.14 10.39
C ASP A 124 14.35 4.87 10.36
N PHE A 125 13.65 5.48 9.41
CA PHE A 125 12.21 5.29 9.26
C PHE A 125 11.89 3.82 8.97
N ARG A 126 12.62 3.19 8.02
CA ARG A 126 12.43 1.77 7.70
C ARG A 126 12.67 0.90 8.93
N ARG A 127 13.75 1.15 9.64
CA ARG A 127 14.08 0.35 10.84
C ARG A 127 12.95 0.42 11.86
N LYS A 128 12.43 1.61 12.12
CA LYS A 128 11.32 1.79 13.05
C LYS A 128 10.06 1.10 12.57
N LEU A 129 9.74 1.24 11.27
CA LEU A 129 8.56 0.63 10.68
C LEU A 129 8.62 -0.91 10.77
N PHE A 130 9.76 -1.48 10.41
CA PHE A 130 9.93 -2.93 10.39
C PHE A 130 9.89 -3.54 11.79
N ASN A 131 10.18 -2.75 12.81
CA ASN A 131 10.17 -3.18 14.21
C ASN A 131 8.86 -2.87 14.95
N CYS A 132 7.91 -2.22 14.32
CA CYS A 132 6.60 -1.99 14.91
C CYS A 132 5.88 -3.31 15.14
N LYS A 133 5.33 -3.50 16.34
CA LYS A 133 4.67 -4.75 16.74
C LYS A 133 3.17 -4.61 16.95
N SER A 134 2.65 -3.39 16.89
CA SER A 134 1.22 -3.13 17.05
C SER A 134 0.72 -2.17 15.98
N VAL A 135 -0.57 -2.23 15.72
CA VAL A 135 -1.23 -1.29 14.80
C VAL A 135 -1.05 0.14 15.28
N LYS A 136 -1.15 0.36 16.61
CA LYS A 136 -0.99 1.69 17.17
C LYS A 136 0.41 2.28 16.92
N GLU A 137 1.45 1.51 17.19
CA GLU A 137 2.83 1.94 16.93
C GLU A 137 3.04 2.28 15.46
N THR A 138 2.53 1.39 14.60
CA THR A 138 2.63 1.55 13.14
C THR A 138 1.90 2.82 12.70
N TYR A 139 0.69 3.01 13.19
CA TYR A 139 -0.10 4.19 12.84
C TYR A 139 0.59 5.49 13.27
N ASP A 140 1.09 5.51 14.51
CA ASP A 140 1.77 6.70 15.03
C ASP A 140 2.98 7.07 14.17
N LEU A 141 3.73 6.09 13.71
CA LEU A 141 4.87 6.30 12.83
C LEU A 141 4.43 6.76 11.43
N LEU A 142 3.45 6.07 10.83
CA LEU A 142 2.97 6.38 9.48
C LEU A 142 2.17 7.68 9.42
N ASN A 143 1.64 8.15 10.54
CA ASN A 143 0.86 9.38 10.59
C ASN A 143 1.67 10.61 10.14
N SER A 144 3.00 10.53 10.18
CA SER A 144 3.85 11.59 9.63
C SER A 144 3.61 11.79 8.12
N ILE A 145 3.25 10.72 7.41
CA ILE A 145 2.90 10.80 5.99
C ILE A 145 1.59 11.57 5.81
N ASN A 146 0.60 11.33 6.69
CA ASN A 146 -0.68 12.05 6.66
C ASN A 146 -0.47 13.55 6.80
N LYS A 147 0.42 13.95 7.70
CA LYS A 147 0.72 15.37 7.95
C LYS A 147 1.32 16.05 6.74
N GLU A 148 2.11 15.33 5.95
CA GLU A 148 2.77 15.87 4.77
C GLU A 148 1.88 15.85 3.53
N THR A 149 0.87 14.97 3.49
CA THR A 149 -0.06 14.88 2.37
C THR A 149 -1.29 15.77 2.54
N THR A 150 -1.52 16.29 3.75
CA THR A 150 -2.62 17.23 4.05
C THR A 150 -2.14 18.65 3.78
N ILE A 151 -2.84 19.37 2.92
CA ILE A 151 -2.53 20.76 2.60
C ILE A 151 -3.66 21.63 3.07
#